data_f1c18a37c64a6dcd263f2c70c6688bb7
#
_entry.id   f1c18a37c64a6dcd263f2c70c6688bb7
#
_cell.length_a   1.000
_cell.length_b   1.000
_cell.length_c   1.000
_cell.angle_alpha   90.00
_cell.angle_beta   90.00
_cell.angle_gamma   90.00
#
_symmetry.space_group_name_H-M   'P 1'
#
loop_
_entity.id
_entity.type
_entity.pdbx_description
1 polymer ?
#
loop_
_entity_poly.entity_id
_entity_poly.type
_entity_poly.pdbx_seq_one_letter_code
_entity_poly.pdbx_strand_id
1 'polypeptide(L)'
;METLNFLMQGFGVALTPSNLLIALIGTLIGTVVGLLPGLGPINGVAILIPVAFAFGLPPESALILLAAVYLGCEYGGRISSILLNIPGEAATLMTCLDGYPMARQGRAGVALSLSAWSSFLGAFIATCGMVLFAPMLAKWAIAFGPAEYFALMVLAIVALAGMAGDKPMKTLVAALLGLFLSCVGIDANSGVYRFTFDSIHVADGIQFVVLVLGLFSVSEILLLLEKTHHGQQAVQATGRMLFNFNEARRVLMINLRCGIGGFIVGVLPGAGATLASALAYSTEKRMAGADGQFGKGDIRGLAAPETAIGASCCGAMVPMLTLGVPGSGTTAVMIGALTLYNITPGPLLFQNEPELVWGLIASLFIANFMLLVLNVPMIKLFTRILAVPNWALAPAIAIITAIGVYAVHATTFDLLLMVAVGILGYAMRKLDFPLSPLLLGFILGGHMEQDLRRALSISNGELEILWSSGIAQGTWALVALMLALPLLRLWRRRAARRQAAPAALAE
;
A
#
# COMPACT_ATOMS: atom_id res chain seq x y z
N MET A 1 0.24 30.45 7.58
CA MET A 1 1.69 30.76 7.47
C MET A 1 2.57 29.66 8.07
N GLU A 2 2.22 29.09 9.22
CA GLU A 2 3.00 28.00 9.84
C GLU A 2 3.22 26.78 8.93
N THR A 3 2.15 26.28 8.29
CA THR A 3 2.25 25.13 7.38
C THR A 3 3.21 25.35 6.22
N LEU A 4 3.26 26.58 5.68
CA LEU A 4 4.16 26.91 4.59
C LEU A 4 5.62 26.97 5.08
N ASN A 5 5.85 27.48 6.29
CA ASN A 5 7.19 27.51 6.89
C ASN A 5 7.71 26.08 7.14
N PHE A 6 6.87 25.20 7.68
CA PHE A 6 7.23 23.79 7.87
C PHE A 6 7.47 23.08 6.53
N LEU A 7 6.68 23.37 5.49
CA LEU A 7 6.92 22.82 4.15
C LEU A 7 8.26 23.28 3.58
N MET A 8 8.62 24.56 3.78
CA MET A 8 9.92 25.08 3.36
C MET A 8 11.08 24.42 4.11
N GLN A 9 10.94 24.16 5.41
CA GLN A 9 11.90 23.36 6.18
C GLN A 9 12.00 21.94 5.63
N GLY A 10 10.87 21.29 5.32
CA GLY A 10 10.84 19.99 4.69
C GLY A 10 11.57 19.95 3.35
N PHE A 11 11.38 20.97 2.51
CA PHE A 11 12.19 21.10 1.29
C PHE A 11 13.68 21.30 1.58
N GLY A 12 14.04 22.00 2.66
CA GLY A 12 15.43 22.11 3.11
C GLY A 12 16.05 20.75 3.41
N VAL A 13 15.31 19.83 4.06
CA VAL A 13 15.74 18.45 4.32
C VAL A 13 15.79 17.63 3.02
N ALA A 14 14.71 17.66 2.23
CA ALA A 14 14.57 16.81 1.05
C ALA A 14 15.50 17.19 -0.11
N LEU A 15 15.89 18.47 -0.23
CA LEU A 15 16.79 18.99 -1.27
C LEU A 15 18.27 18.85 -0.92
N THR A 16 18.63 18.31 0.25
CA THR A 16 20.05 18.02 0.54
C THR A 16 20.60 17.06 -0.52
N PRO A 17 21.87 17.19 -0.95
CA PRO A 17 22.45 16.34 -1.99
C PRO A 17 22.33 14.83 -1.66
N SER A 18 22.48 14.47 -0.39
CA SER A 18 22.31 13.10 0.08
C SER A 18 20.88 12.59 -0.10
N ASN A 19 19.87 13.37 0.31
CA ASN A 19 18.46 12.96 0.20
C ASN A 19 17.96 12.99 -1.25
N LEU A 20 18.47 13.89 -2.09
CA LEU A 20 18.21 13.86 -3.52
C LEU A 20 18.77 12.59 -4.18
N LEU A 21 19.99 12.19 -3.82
CA LEU A 21 20.58 10.95 -4.31
C LEU A 21 19.80 9.72 -3.81
N ILE A 22 19.41 9.71 -2.55
CA ILE A 22 18.59 8.65 -1.95
C ILE A 22 17.23 8.56 -2.64
N ALA A 23 16.55 9.66 -2.87
CA ALA A 23 15.30 9.71 -3.61
C ALA A 23 15.45 9.20 -5.04
N LEU A 24 16.55 9.58 -5.73
CA LEU A 24 16.85 9.12 -7.08
C LEU A 24 17.08 7.59 -7.11
N ILE A 25 17.90 7.08 -6.20
CA ILE A 25 18.15 5.63 -6.06
C ILE A 25 16.85 4.90 -5.74
N GLY A 26 16.06 5.42 -4.79
CA GLY A 26 14.77 4.85 -4.42
C GLY A 26 13.79 4.79 -5.58
N THR A 27 13.66 5.87 -6.36
CA THR A 27 12.79 5.91 -7.53
C THR A 27 13.22 4.93 -8.62
N LEU A 28 14.51 4.78 -8.86
CA LEU A 28 15.06 3.83 -9.85
C LEU A 28 14.85 2.37 -9.39
N ILE A 29 15.26 2.04 -8.17
CA ILE A 29 15.08 0.69 -7.62
C ILE A 29 13.59 0.35 -7.56
N GLY A 30 12.76 1.26 -7.06
CA GLY A 30 11.33 1.07 -7.01
C GLY A 30 10.73 0.81 -8.40
N THR A 31 11.11 1.58 -9.42
CA THR A 31 10.64 1.35 -10.79
C THR A 31 11.07 -0.03 -11.31
N VAL A 32 12.29 -0.46 -11.03
CA VAL A 32 12.78 -1.79 -11.43
C VAL A 32 12.00 -2.89 -10.71
N VAL A 33 11.80 -2.78 -9.41
CA VAL A 33 11.04 -3.77 -8.61
C VAL A 33 9.58 -3.84 -9.05
N GLY A 34 8.92 -2.69 -9.24
CA GLY A 34 7.53 -2.63 -9.68
C GLY A 34 7.31 -3.14 -11.09
N LEU A 35 8.32 -3.01 -11.97
CA LEU A 35 8.32 -3.53 -13.32
C LEU A 35 8.22 -5.06 -13.35
N LEU A 36 8.74 -5.72 -12.32
CA LEU A 36 8.76 -7.19 -12.22
C LEU A 36 7.39 -7.68 -11.73
N PRO A 37 6.64 -8.44 -12.56
CA PRO A 37 5.31 -8.87 -12.21
C PRO A 37 5.30 -9.71 -10.92
N GLY A 38 4.39 -9.37 -9.99
CA GLY A 38 4.22 -10.07 -8.73
C GLY A 38 5.00 -9.49 -7.56
N LEU A 39 6.05 -8.68 -7.77
CA LEU A 39 6.79 -8.10 -6.64
C LEU A 39 6.02 -6.96 -5.98
N GLY A 40 5.53 -5.99 -6.73
CA GLY A 40 4.73 -4.88 -6.21
C GLY A 40 5.41 -4.00 -5.15
N PRO A 41 4.73 -2.91 -4.69
CA PRO A 41 5.34 -1.94 -3.79
C PRO A 41 5.58 -2.45 -2.37
N ILE A 42 4.76 -3.38 -1.87
CA ILE A 42 4.95 -3.97 -0.53
C ILE A 42 6.29 -4.69 -0.46
N ASN A 43 6.60 -5.52 -1.46
CA ASN A 43 7.89 -6.22 -1.54
C ASN A 43 9.05 -5.24 -1.71
N GLY A 44 8.90 -4.24 -2.58
CA GLY A 44 9.92 -3.25 -2.84
C GLY A 44 10.33 -2.49 -1.57
N VAL A 45 9.34 -1.99 -0.83
CA VAL A 45 9.58 -1.29 0.44
C VAL A 45 10.15 -2.24 1.49
N ALA A 46 9.58 -3.45 1.62
CA ALA A 46 10.02 -4.43 2.60
C ALA A 46 11.51 -4.81 2.45
N ILE A 47 11.96 -5.08 1.22
CA ILE A 47 13.34 -5.44 0.91
C ILE A 47 14.31 -4.29 1.24
N LEU A 48 13.87 -3.04 1.09
CA LEU A 48 14.73 -1.86 1.29
C LEU A 48 14.81 -1.41 2.76
N ILE A 49 13.90 -1.82 3.64
CA ILE A 49 13.95 -1.48 5.07
C ILE A 49 15.27 -1.93 5.70
N PRO A 50 15.65 -3.23 5.68
CA PRO A 50 16.89 -3.66 6.28
C PRO A 50 18.13 -3.08 5.57
N VAL A 51 18.03 -2.78 4.30
CA VAL A 51 19.11 -2.12 3.56
C VAL A 51 19.31 -0.69 4.10
N ALA A 52 18.25 0.09 4.28
CA ALA A 52 18.31 1.43 4.86
C ALA A 52 18.92 1.40 6.27
N PHE A 53 18.51 0.41 7.08
CA PHE A 53 19.01 0.24 8.44
C PHE A 53 20.50 -0.17 8.47
N ALA A 54 20.90 -1.12 7.64
CA ALA A 54 22.29 -1.60 7.55
C ALA A 54 23.28 -0.51 7.08
N PHE A 55 22.82 0.41 6.23
CA PHE A 55 23.61 1.58 5.83
C PHE A 55 23.63 2.71 6.87
N GLY A 56 22.92 2.54 8.01
CA GLY A 56 22.87 3.55 9.06
C GLY A 56 22.23 4.86 8.59
N LEU A 57 21.26 4.80 7.68
CA LEU A 57 20.58 6.00 7.21
C LEU A 57 19.79 6.63 8.38
N PRO A 58 19.83 7.97 8.54
CA PRO A 58 18.97 8.63 9.50
C PRO A 58 17.48 8.44 9.14
N PRO A 59 16.57 8.48 10.12
CA PRO A 59 15.15 8.16 9.92
C PRO A 59 14.47 8.90 8.78
N GLU A 60 14.73 10.19 8.62
CA GLU A 60 14.19 11.02 7.55
C GLU A 60 14.66 10.55 6.16
N SER A 61 15.95 10.21 6.04
CA SER A 61 16.51 9.70 4.78
C SER A 61 16.00 8.30 4.45
N ALA A 62 15.83 7.45 5.46
CA ALA A 62 15.25 6.12 5.29
C ALA A 62 13.80 6.21 4.81
N LEU A 63 12.98 7.10 5.38
CA LEU A 63 11.60 7.31 4.93
C LEU A 63 11.53 7.90 3.53
N ILE A 64 12.42 8.83 3.18
CA ILE A 64 12.55 9.36 1.81
C ILE A 64 12.87 8.23 0.83
N LEU A 65 13.79 7.33 1.17
CA LEU A 65 14.10 6.15 0.37
C LEU A 65 12.86 5.28 0.16
N LEU A 66 12.19 4.90 1.24
CA LEU A 66 11.04 3.99 1.21
C LEU A 66 9.85 4.59 0.47
N ALA A 67 9.57 5.89 0.64
CA ALA A 67 8.54 6.59 -0.10
C ALA A 67 8.86 6.69 -1.60
N ALA A 68 10.12 6.96 -1.95
CA ALA A 68 10.58 6.98 -3.34
C ALA A 68 10.48 5.59 -3.99
N VAL A 69 10.81 4.52 -3.25
CA VAL A 69 10.62 3.13 -3.69
C VAL A 69 9.15 2.81 -3.89
N TYR A 70 8.29 3.21 -2.94
CA TYR A 70 6.85 3.03 -3.06
C TYR A 70 6.30 3.64 -4.34
N LEU A 71 6.53 4.95 -4.56
CA LEU A 71 6.11 5.64 -5.78
C LEU A 71 6.74 5.01 -7.03
N GLY A 72 8.01 4.63 -6.96
CA GLY A 72 8.72 3.98 -8.06
C GLY A 72 8.09 2.64 -8.45
N CYS A 73 7.70 1.81 -7.49
CA CYS A 73 7.05 0.53 -7.75
C CYS A 73 5.70 0.71 -8.48
N GLU A 74 4.93 1.70 -8.08
CA GLU A 74 3.67 2.05 -8.76
C GLU A 74 3.91 2.47 -10.22
N TYR A 75 4.99 3.23 -10.45
CA TYR A 75 5.40 3.59 -11.81
C TYR A 75 5.88 2.38 -12.62
N GLY A 76 6.63 1.47 -12.03
CA GLY A 76 7.11 0.24 -12.69
C GLY A 76 5.98 -0.69 -13.09
N GLY A 77 5.00 -0.91 -12.22
CA GLY A 77 3.90 -1.85 -12.42
C GLY A 77 3.02 -1.55 -13.63
N ARG A 78 2.89 -0.28 -14.03
CA ARG A 78 2.16 0.08 -15.25
C ARG A 78 2.88 -0.31 -16.53
N ILE A 79 4.22 -0.34 -16.53
CA ILE A 79 4.99 -0.68 -17.72
C ILE A 79 4.72 -2.13 -18.12
N SER A 80 4.75 -3.06 -17.15
CA SER A 80 4.39 -4.46 -17.39
C SER A 80 2.91 -4.62 -17.78
N SER A 81 2.01 -3.84 -17.16
CA SER A 81 0.58 -3.84 -17.47
C SER A 81 0.30 -3.42 -18.92
N ILE A 82 0.97 -2.36 -19.38
CA ILE A 82 0.79 -1.81 -20.73
C ILE A 82 1.46 -2.68 -21.80
N LEU A 83 2.67 -3.21 -21.54
CA LEU A 83 3.47 -3.90 -22.55
C LEU A 83 3.25 -5.41 -22.59
N LEU A 84 2.92 -6.04 -21.45
CA LEU A 84 2.78 -7.49 -21.31
C LEU A 84 1.35 -7.94 -21.04
N ASN A 85 0.42 -7.03 -20.74
CA ASN A 85 -0.90 -7.36 -20.19
C ASN A 85 -0.82 -8.18 -18.88
N ILE A 86 0.25 -7.97 -18.13
CA ILE A 86 0.46 -8.60 -16.83
C ILE A 86 0.47 -7.48 -15.80
N PRO A 87 -0.52 -7.39 -14.90
CA PRO A 87 -0.53 -6.36 -13.89
C PRO A 87 0.68 -6.54 -12.96
N GLY A 88 1.45 -5.48 -12.75
CA GLY A 88 2.57 -5.48 -11.79
C GLY A 88 2.06 -5.69 -10.37
N GLU A 89 0.88 -5.13 -10.08
CA GLU A 89 0.13 -5.31 -8.83
C GLU A 89 -1.39 -5.26 -9.08
N ALA A 90 -2.19 -5.52 -8.04
CA ALA A 90 -3.65 -5.55 -8.17
C ALA A 90 -4.26 -4.20 -8.62
N ALA A 91 -3.65 -3.07 -8.27
CA ALA A 91 -4.12 -1.74 -8.65
C ALA A 91 -4.01 -1.50 -10.16
N THR A 92 -2.96 -2.01 -10.80
CA THR A 92 -2.69 -1.81 -12.24
C THR A 92 -3.50 -2.75 -13.14
N LEU A 93 -4.37 -3.60 -12.60
CA LEU A 93 -5.29 -4.44 -13.37
C LEU A 93 -6.18 -3.59 -14.30
N MET A 94 -6.66 -2.45 -13.82
CA MET A 94 -7.50 -1.54 -14.63
C MET A 94 -6.68 -0.89 -15.77
N THR A 95 -5.40 -0.67 -15.56
CA THR A 95 -4.47 -0.17 -16.58
C THR A 95 -4.32 -1.13 -17.75
N CYS A 96 -4.35 -2.45 -17.50
CA CYS A 96 -4.29 -3.47 -18.56
C CYS A 96 -5.45 -3.35 -19.56
N LEU A 97 -6.65 -2.95 -19.09
CA LEU A 97 -7.87 -2.97 -19.90
C LEU A 97 -7.79 -2.05 -21.12
N ASP A 98 -7.17 -0.89 -21.00
CA ASP A 98 -7.02 0.07 -22.10
C ASP A 98 -5.55 0.29 -22.49
N GLY A 99 -4.61 0.18 -21.56
CA GLY A 99 -3.18 0.36 -21.82
C GLY A 99 -2.60 -0.68 -22.79
N TYR A 100 -2.90 -1.95 -22.58
CA TYR A 100 -2.42 -3.01 -23.47
C TYR A 100 -3.06 -2.97 -24.86
N PRO A 101 -4.37 -2.77 -25.06
CA PRO A 101 -4.94 -2.51 -26.35
C PRO A 101 -4.30 -1.32 -27.10
N MET A 102 -3.99 -0.21 -26.39
CA MET A 102 -3.24 0.90 -26.98
C MET A 102 -1.85 0.47 -27.46
N ALA A 103 -1.13 -0.32 -26.67
CA ALA A 103 0.18 -0.82 -27.04
C ALA A 103 0.10 -1.72 -28.30
N ARG A 104 -0.89 -2.61 -28.36
CA ARG A 104 -1.13 -3.46 -29.54
C ARG A 104 -1.51 -2.71 -30.81
N GLN A 105 -2.09 -1.52 -30.66
CA GLN A 105 -2.39 -0.60 -31.78
C GLN A 105 -1.16 0.22 -32.23
N GLY A 106 0.05 -0.10 -31.74
CA GLY A 106 1.28 0.65 -32.05
C GLY A 106 1.42 1.97 -31.29
N ARG A 107 0.61 2.20 -30.25
CA ARG A 107 0.59 3.42 -29.43
C ARG A 107 1.21 3.21 -28.03
N ALA A 108 2.13 2.25 -27.89
CA ALA A 108 2.74 1.89 -26.63
C ALA A 108 3.47 3.09 -25.97
N GLY A 109 4.24 3.86 -26.74
CA GLY A 109 4.92 5.05 -26.21
C GLY A 109 3.95 6.12 -25.70
N VAL A 110 2.84 6.35 -26.44
CA VAL A 110 1.79 7.28 -26.00
C VAL A 110 1.12 6.78 -24.72
N ALA A 111 0.82 5.47 -24.63
CA ALA A 111 0.22 4.90 -23.42
C ALA A 111 1.13 5.06 -22.21
N LEU A 112 2.42 4.75 -22.33
CA LEU A 112 3.40 4.89 -21.26
C LEU A 112 3.61 6.34 -20.82
N SER A 113 3.76 7.27 -21.77
CA SER A 113 3.94 8.67 -21.43
C SER A 113 2.69 9.31 -20.83
N LEU A 114 1.50 8.96 -21.33
CA LEU A 114 0.23 9.44 -20.81
C LEU A 114 -0.05 8.89 -19.41
N SER A 115 0.24 7.60 -19.16
CA SER A 115 0.10 7.01 -17.83
C SER A 115 1.04 7.67 -16.82
N ALA A 116 2.31 7.95 -17.22
CA ALA A 116 3.27 8.66 -16.39
C ALA A 116 2.77 10.07 -16.02
N TRP A 117 2.26 10.81 -17.00
CA TRP A 117 1.68 12.15 -16.79
C TRP A 117 0.45 12.10 -15.87
N SER A 118 -0.47 11.17 -16.09
CA SER A 118 -1.68 11.04 -15.29
C SER A 118 -1.39 10.70 -13.84
N SER A 119 -0.46 9.76 -13.60
CA SER A 119 -0.05 9.42 -12.25
C SER A 119 0.71 10.57 -11.56
N PHE A 120 1.58 11.29 -12.31
CA PHE A 120 2.23 12.49 -11.80
C PHE A 120 1.20 13.51 -11.29
N LEU A 121 0.18 13.80 -12.08
CA LEU A 121 -0.88 14.74 -11.67
C LEU A 121 -1.66 14.21 -10.46
N GLY A 122 -1.98 12.92 -10.43
CA GLY A 122 -2.66 12.30 -9.29
C GLY A 122 -1.86 12.43 -8.00
N ALA A 123 -0.60 12.03 -8.02
CA ALA A 123 0.30 12.14 -6.86
C ALA A 123 0.53 13.60 -6.45
N PHE A 124 0.67 14.53 -7.41
CA PHE A 124 0.82 15.95 -7.14
C PHE A 124 -0.42 16.52 -6.43
N ILE A 125 -1.62 16.24 -6.93
CA ILE A 125 -2.90 16.68 -6.32
C ILE A 125 -3.01 16.12 -4.90
N ALA A 126 -2.68 14.84 -4.72
CA ALA A 126 -2.77 14.18 -3.41
C ALA A 126 -1.72 14.72 -2.43
N THR A 127 -0.50 14.99 -2.87
CA THR A 127 0.53 15.59 -2.00
C THR A 127 0.14 17.01 -1.59
N CYS A 128 -0.44 17.81 -2.49
CA CYS A 128 -1.04 19.11 -2.12
C CYS A 128 -2.19 18.92 -1.11
N GLY A 129 -3.04 17.91 -1.32
CA GLY A 129 -4.08 17.53 -0.36
C GLY A 129 -3.49 17.15 1.00
N MET A 130 -2.40 16.39 1.03
CA MET A 130 -1.69 16.00 2.25
C MET A 130 -1.15 17.21 3.03
N VAL A 131 -0.53 18.17 2.33
CA VAL A 131 -0.03 19.43 2.95
C VAL A 131 -1.16 20.19 3.65
N LEU A 132 -2.38 20.19 3.08
CA LEU A 132 -3.52 20.89 3.63
C LEU A 132 -4.23 20.12 4.74
N PHE A 133 -4.47 18.84 4.55
CA PHE A 133 -5.33 18.03 5.41
C PHE A 133 -4.58 17.29 6.51
N ALA A 134 -3.32 16.87 6.32
CA ALA A 134 -2.62 16.09 7.33
C ALA A 134 -2.41 16.86 8.65
N PRO A 135 -1.98 18.13 8.65
CA PRO A 135 -1.85 18.89 9.91
C PRO A 135 -3.19 19.13 10.60
N MET A 136 -4.26 19.31 9.84
CA MET A 136 -5.61 19.47 10.39
C MET A 136 -6.09 18.16 11.03
N LEU A 137 -5.88 17.03 10.36
CA LEU A 137 -6.26 15.71 10.88
C LEU A 137 -5.42 15.36 12.11
N ALA A 138 -4.12 15.68 12.13
CA ALA A 138 -3.26 15.48 13.29
C ALA A 138 -3.75 16.27 14.51
N LYS A 139 -4.18 17.52 14.34
CA LYS A 139 -4.78 18.32 15.43
C LYS A 139 -6.06 17.69 15.98
N TRP A 140 -6.92 17.16 15.11
CA TRP A 140 -8.13 16.45 15.55
C TRP A 140 -7.79 15.13 16.24
N ALA A 141 -6.77 14.43 15.77
CA ALA A 141 -6.34 13.16 16.34
C ALA A 141 -5.79 13.28 17.78
N ILE A 142 -5.29 14.45 18.18
CA ILE A 142 -4.90 14.71 19.57
C ILE A 142 -6.08 14.60 20.55
N ALA A 143 -7.31 14.85 20.09
CA ALA A 143 -8.52 14.67 20.89
C ALA A 143 -8.90 13.20 21.11
N PHE A 144 -8.24 12.25 20.45
CA PHE A 144 -8.50 10.83 20.58
C PHE A 144 -7.77 10.30 21.81
N GLY A 145 -8.52 9.66 22.71
CA GLY A 145 -7.98 8.88 23.81
C GLY A 145 -7.76 7.40 23.42
N PRO A 146 -7.31 6.57 24.37
CA PRO A 146 -7.05 5.15 24.11
C PRO A 146 -8.29 4.38 23.64
N ALA A 147 -9.49 4.72 24.11
CA ALA A 147 -10.73 4.08 23.70
C ALA A 147 -11.08 4.37 22.23
N GLU A 148 -10.86 5.62 21.77
CA GLU A 148 -11.07 6.05 20.40
C GLU A 148 -10.06 5.41 19.46
N TYR A 149 -8.78 5.33 19.86
CA TYR A 149 -7.74 4.63 19.07
C TYR A 149 -8.06 3.15 18.93
N PHE A 150 -8.48 2.48 20.01
CA PHE A 150 -8.92 1.09 19.92
C PHE A 150 -10.07 0.91 18.95
N ALA A 151 -11.11 1.75 19.03
CA ALA A 151 -12.24 1.70 18.09
C ALA A 151 -11.80 1.97 16.64
N LEU A 152 -10.87 2.89 16.42
CA LEU A 152 -10.33 3.23 15.10
C LEU A 152 -9.55 2.04 14.49
N MET A 153 -8.76 1.32 15.29
CA MET A 153 -8.04 0.14 14.82
C MET A 153 -8.98 -1.00 14.47
N VAL A 154 -10.04 -1.21 15.25
CA VAL A 154 -11.12 -2.16 14.91
C VAL A 154 -11.80 -1.75 13.61
N LEU A 155 -12.09 -0.46 13.43
CA LEU A 155 -12.65 0.07 12.18
C LEU A 155 -11.72 -0.23 10.99
N ALA A 156 -10.41 -0.05 11.13
CA ALA A 156 -9.44 -0.33 10.07
C ALA A 156 -9.45 -1.82 9.66
N ILE A 157 -9.49 -2.74 10.61
CA ILE A 157 -9.57 -4.19 10.33
C ILE A 157 -10.89 -4.56 9.63
N VAL A 158 -12.01 -4.00 10.13
CA VAL A 158 -13.34 -4.26 9.55
C VAL A 158 -13.47 -3.63 8.15
N ALA A 159 -12.91 -2.44 7.95
CA ALA A 159 -12.89 -1.78 6.65
C ALA A 159 -12.15 -2.63 5.61
N LEU A 160 -10.98 -3.17 5.96
CA LEU A 160 -10.24 -4.12 5.11
C LEU A 160 -11.07 -5.34 4.74
N ALA A 161 -11.74 -5.96 5.72
CA ALA A 161 -12.59 -7.13 5.48
C ALA A 161 -13.78 -6.78 4.57
N GLY A 162 -14.39 -5.61 4.77
CA GLY A 162 -15.53 -5.13 3.96
C GLY A 162 -15.15 -4.83 2.50
N MET A 163 -13.90 -4.46 2.25
CA MET A 163 -13.37 -4.10 0.93
C MET A 163 -12.76 -5.29 0.16
N ALA A 164 -12.60 -6.45 0.80
CA ALA A 164 -12.00 -7.66 0.23
C ALA A 164 -12.84 -8.33 -0.88
N GLY A 165 -13.89 -7.70 -1.39
CA GLY A 165 -14.71 -8.21 -2.47
C GLY A 165 -15.41 -9.52 -2.13
N ASP A 166 -15.09 -10.60 -2.86
CA ASP A 166 -15.81 -11.88 -2.72
C ASP A 166 -15.35 -12.76 -1.53
N LYS A 167 -14.28 -12.39 -0.82
CA LYS A 167 -13.67 -13.25 0.22
C LYS A 167 -13.47 -12.55 1.58
N PRO A 168 -14.50 -11.86 2.15
CA PRO A 168 -14.34 -11.08 3.39
C PRO A 168 -13.93 -11.94 4.60
N MET A 169 -14.40 -13.19 4.67
CA MET A 169 -14.04 -14.10 5.76
C MET A 169 -12.56 -14.49 5.74
N LYS A 170 -11.97 -14.69 4.55
CA LYS A 170 -10.54 -14.98 4.45
C LYS A 170 -9.68 -13.78 4.87
N THR A 171 -10.14 -12.58 4.57
CA THR A 171 -9.48 -11.34 4.98
C THR A 171 -9.54 -11.18 6.50
N LEU A 172 -10.70 -11.42 7.11
CA LEU A 172 -10.85 -11.36 8.56
C LEU A 172 -9.98 -12.41 9.27
N VAL A 173 -9.99 -13.66 8.80
CA VAL A 173 -9.14 -14.73 9.34
C VAL A 173 -7.66 -14.39 9.22
N ALA A 174 -7.23 -13.82 8.09
CA ALA A 174 -5.85 -13.38 7.92
C ALA A 174 -5.48 -12.26 8.91
N ALA A 175 -6.37 -11.28 9.13
CA ALA A 175 -6.14 -10.20 10.10
C ALA A 175 -6.09 -10.75 11.55
N LEU A 176 -6.99 -11.67 11.92
CA LEU A 176 -6.99 -12.31 13.23
C LEU A 176 -5.72 -13.17 13.45
N LEU A 177 -5.24 -13.85 12.41
CA LEU A 177 -3.97 -14.57 12.47
C LEU A 177 -2.81 -13.60 12.72
N GLY A 178 -2.81 -12.43 12.08
CA GLY A 178 -1.83 -11.38 12.34
C GLY A 178 -1.88 -10.88 13.79
N LEU A 179 -3.09 -10.60 14.30
CA LEU A 179 -3.32 -10.24 15.71
C LEU A 179 -2.79 -11.33 16.67
N PHE A 180 -3.04 -12.59 16.36
CA PHE A 180 -2.52 -13.70 17.16
C PHE A 180 -0.99 -13.75 17.16
N LEU A 181 -0.36 -13.59 16.01
CA LEU A 181 1.10 -13.56 15.90
C LEU A 181 1.72 -12.36 16.65
N SER A 182 1.03 -11.24 16.78
CA SER A 182 1.49 -10.09 17.57
C SER A 182 1.49 -10.33 19.07
N CYS A 183 0.75 -11.34 19.54
CA CYS A 183 0.71 -11.73 20.95
C CYS A 183 1.89 -12.62 21.38
N VAL A 184 2.74 -13.05 20.44
CA VAL A 184 3.92 -13.88 20.75
C VAL A 184 5.00 -13.02 21.40
N GLY A 185 5.61 -13.50 22.50
CA GLY A 185 6.68 -12.81 23.19
C GLY A 185 6.35 -12.48 24.65
N ILE A 186 7.10 -11.57 25.24
CA ILE A 186 6.88 -11.08 26.62
C ILE A 186 5.76 -10.05 26.62
N ASP A 187 4.79 -10.23 27.48
CA ASP A 187 3.78 -9.20 27.76
C ASP A 187 4.42 -7.98 28.44
N ALA A 188 4.38 -6.83 27.77
CA ALA A 188 4.99 -5.60 28.25
C ALA A 188 4.45 -5.11 29.61
N ASN A 189 3.22 -5.51 30.01
CA ASN A 189 2.61 -5.06 31.26
C ASN A 189 2.83 -6.04 32.42
N SER A 190 2.75 -7.35 32.14
CA SER A 190 2.84 -8.39 33.20
C SER A 190 4.21 -9.07 33.26
N GLY A 191 5.06 -8.92 32.23
CA GLY A 191 6.32 -9.65 32.08
C GLY A 191 6.18 -11.16 31.82
N VAL A 192 4.94 -11.64 31.58
CA VAL A 192 4.68 -13.06 31.34
C VAL A 192 5.01 -13.44 29.89
N TYR A 193 5.70 -14.57 29.72
CA TYR A 193 5.95 -15.14 28.38
C TYR A 193 4.68 -15.72 27.79
N ARG A 194 4.37 -15.31 26.55
CA ARG A 194 3.20 -15.76 25.79
C ARG A 194 3.64 -16.45 24.52
N PHE A 195 3.22 -17.70 24.33
CA PHE A 195 3.48 -18.51 23.13
C PHE A 195 4.95 -18.61 22.74
N THR A 196 5.88 -18.50 23.69
CA THR A 196 7.33 -18.55 23.43
C THR A 196 7.87 -19.99 23.42
N PHE A 197 7.10 -20.97 23.90
CA PHE A 197 7.49 -22.38 24.02
C PHE A 197 8.87 -22.59 24.68
N ASP A 198 9.16 -21.79 25.71
CA ASP A 198 10.43 -21.73 26.45
C ASP A 198 11.67 -21.40 25.59
N SER A 199 11.44 -20.89 24.38
CA SER A 199 12.53 -20.45 23.50
C SER A 199 12.92 -18.99 23.79
N ILE A 200 14.17 -18.78 24.14
CA ILE A 200 14.72 -17.43 24.38
C ILE A 200 14.72 -16.58 23.08
N HIS A 201 14.78 -17.22 21.91
CA HIS A 201 14.81 -16.52 20.64
C HIS A 201 13.46 -15.89 20.24
N VAL A 202 12.37 -16.33 20.86
CA VAL A 202 11.02 -15.82 20.61
C VAL A 202 10.54 -14.96 21.79
N ALA A 203 11.38 -14.76 22.82
CA ALA A 203 11.05 -13.95 23.99
C ALA A 203 10.69 -12.51 23.60
N ASP A 204 11.44 -11.90 22.70
CA ASP A 204 11.21 -10.54 22.20
C ASP A 204 10.10 -10.47 21.14
N GLY A 205 9.38 -11.59 20.91
CA GLY A 205 8.33 -11.70 19.92
C GLY A 205 8.86 -11.95 18.49
N ILE A 206 7.93 -11.95 17.54
CA ILE A 206 8.27 -12.08 16.12
C ILE A 206 8.68 -10.71 15.60
N GLN A 207 9.89 -10.62 15.08
CA GLN A 207 10.39 -9.37 14.54
C GLN A 207 9.63 -8.97 13.28
N PHE A 208 9.26 -7.69 13.19
CA PHE A 208 8.48 -7.16 12.07
C PHE A 208 9.13 -7.43 10.70
N VAL A 209 10.45 -7.22 10.60
CA VAL A 209 11.21 -7.42 9.34
C VAL A 209 11.19 -8.89 8.91
N VAL A 210 11.33 -9.81 9.87
CA VAL A 210 11.26 -11.27 9.63
C VAL A 210 9.89 -11.67 9.08
N LEU A 211 8.82 -11.15 9.70
CA LEU A 211 7.45 -11.42 9.27
C LEU A 211 7.20 -10.90 7.85
N VAL A 212 7.55 -9.63 7.59
CA VAL A 212 7.28 -8.99 6.29
C VAL A 212 8.07 -9.65 5.17
N LEU A 213 9.38 -9.87 5.37
CA LEU A 213 10.22 -10.49 4.34
C LEU A 213 9.85 -11.96 4.13
N GLY A 214 9.46 -12.68 5.18
CA GLY A 214 8.91 -14.02 5.05
C GLY A 214 7.64 -14.03 4.22
N LEU A 215 6.63 -13.28 4.65
CA LEU A 215 5.31 -13.26 4.01
C LEU A 215 5.35 -12.80 2.54
N PHE A 216 6.13 -11.79 2.23
CA PHE A 216 6.10 -11.18 0.90
C PHE A 216 7.27 -11.62 0.02
N SER A 217 8.52 -11.54 0.50
CA SER A 217 9.69 -11.86 -0.33
C SER A 217 9.89 -13.37 -0.50
N VAL A 218 9.94 -14.14 0.60
CA VAL A 218 10.16 -15.60 0.50
C VAL A 218 8.97 -16.29 -0.16
N SER A 219 7.73 -15.90 0.15
CA SER A 219 6.56 -16.48 -0.52
C SER A 219 6.55 -16.19 -2.02
N GLU A 220 7.04 -15.02 -2.46
CA GLU A 220 7.14 -14.67 -3.87
C GLU A 220 8.23 -15.49 -4.57
N ILE A 221 9.38 -15.70 -3.91
CA ILE A 221 10.44 -16.60 -4.42
C ILE A 221 9.87 -17.99 -4.70
N LEU A 222 9.10 -18.56 -3.76
CA LEU A 222 8.48 -19.87 -3.94
C LEU A 222 7.49 -19.90 -5.11
N LEU A 223 6.71 -18.83 -5.30
CA LEU A 223 5.83 -18.71 -6.46
C LEU A 223 6.58 -18.53 -7.78
N LEU A 224 7.70 -17.79 -7.78
CA LEU A 224 8.55 -17.61 -8.95
C LEU A 224 9.19 -18.92 -9.39
N LEU A 225 9.62 -19.75 -8.43
CA LEU A 225 10.20 -21.08 -8.70
C LEU A 225 9.15 -22.05 -9.28
N GLU A 226 7.89 -21.93 -8.88
CA GLU A 226 6.83 -22.77 -9.40
C GLU A 226 6.40 -22.38 -10.82
N LYS A 227 6.38 -21.08 -11.14
CA LYS A 227 5.96 -20.58 -12.45
C LYS A 227 7.08 -20.76 -13.46
N THR A 228 6.99 -21.80 -14.29
CA THR A 228 7.79 -21.94 -15.52
C THR A 228 7.31 -20.88 -16.51
N HIS A 229 7.97 -19.74 -16.58
CA HIS A 229 7.63 -18.71 -17.55
C HIS A 229 8.07 -19.12 -18.96
N HIS A 230 7.11 -19.44 -19.78
CA HIS A 230 7.27 -19.32 -21.22
C HIS A 230 7.22 -17.83 -21.52
N GLY A 231 8.36 -17.23 -21.90
CA GLY A 231 8.49 -15.79 -22.06
C GLY A 231 7.42 -15.21 -23.00
N GLN A 232 6.52 -14.42 -22.44
CA GLN A 232 5.65 -13.56 -23.25
C GLN A 232 6.52 -12.44 -23.80
N GLN A 233 6.52 -12.31 -25.13
CA GLN A 233 7.24 -11.20 -25.77
C GLN A 233 6.51 -9.89 -25.48
N ALA A 234 7.23 -8.96 -24.86
CA ALA A 234 6.73 -7.62 -24.64
C ALA A 234 6.43 -6.93 -25.97
N VAL A 235 5.29 -6.24 -26.04
CA VAL A 235 4.99 -5.40 -27.19
C VAL A 235 6.05 -4.30 -27.28
N GLN A 236 6.76 -4.24 -28.41
CA GLN A 236 7.78 -3.21 -28.60
C GLN A 236 7.14 -1.83 -28.61
N ALA A 237 7.74 -0.90 -27.87
CA ALA A 237 7.34 0.50 -27.88
C ALA A 237 7.76 1.15 -29.20
N THR A 238 6.99 0.89 -30.25
CA THR A 238 7.17 1.47 -31.59
C THR A 238 6.28 2.70 -31.75
N GLY A 239 6.62 3.56 -32.72
CA GLY A 239 5.83 4.73 -33.04
C GLY A 239 6.14 5.95 -32.17
N ARG A 240 5.15 6.84 -32.05
CA ARG A 240 5.29 8.10 -31.28
C ARG A 240 5.44 7.82 -29.78
N MET A 241 6.47 8.38 -29.16
CA MET A 241 6.81 8.15 -27.75
C MET A 241 6.05 9.07 -26.78
N LEU A 242 5.61 10.24 -27.24
CA LEU A 242 4.95 11.23 -26.41
C LEU A 242 3.50 11.46 -26.86
N PHE A 243 2.64 11.74 -25.87
CA PHE A 243 1.25 12.16 -26.16
C PHE A 243 1.20 13.62 -26.67
N ASN A 244 0.09 13.98 -27.34
CA ASN A 244 -0.16 15.34 -27.86
C ASN A 244 -0.80 16.23 -26.79
N PHE A 245 -0.68 17.55 -27.01
CA PHE A 245 -1.38 18.53 -26.18
C PHE A 245 -2.91 18.33 -26.15
N ASN A 246 -3.51 17.94 -27.29
CA ASN A 246 -4.94 17.63 -27.36
C ASN A 246 -5.31 16.39 -26.51
N GLU A 247 -4.45 15.36 -26.47
CA GLU A 247 -4.63 14.18 -25.63
C GLU A 247 -4.52 14.57 -24.16
N ALA A 248 -3.52 15.39 -23.78
CA ALA A 248 -3.37 15.92 -22.43
C ALA A 248 -4.59 16.72 -21.97
N ARG A 249 -5.10 17.61 -22.82
CA ARG A 249 -6.29 18.43 -22.52
C ARG A 249 -7.54 17.59 -22.33
N ARG A 250 -7.69 16.51 -23.11
CA ARG A 250 -8.82 15.57 -22.99
C ARG A 250 -8.85 14.84 -21.66
N VAL A 251 -7.70 14.51 -21.08
CA VAL A 251 -7.60 13.78 -19.81
C VAL A 251 -7.46 14.69 -18.61
N LEU A 252 -7.23 15.99 -18.77
CA LEU A 252 -6.95 16.92 -17.67
C LEU A 252 -8.07 16.94 -16.63
N MET A 253 -9.32 17.06 -17.05
CA MET A 253 -10.48 17.03 -16.14
C MET A 253 -10.70 15.66 -15.48
N ILE A 254 -10.34 14.58 -16.19
CA ILE A 254 -10.36 13.23 -15.65
C ILE A 254 -9.31 13.12 -14.55
N ASN A 255 -8.08 13.58 -14.83
CA ASN A 255 -7.00 13.58 -13.87
C ASN A 255 -7.35 14.39 -12.61
N LEU A 256 -8.01 15.54 -12.76
CA LEU A 256 -8.45 16.33 -11.59
C LEU A 256 -9.48 15.57 -10.73
N ARG A 257 -10.53 15.04 -11.36
CA ARG A 257 -11.58 14.29 -10.63
C ARG A 257 -11.04 13.02 -10.01
N CYS A 258 -10.30 12.23 -10.79
CA CYS A 258 -9.74 10.96 -10.31
C CYS A 258 -8.61 11.17 -9.31
N GLY A 259 -7.87 12.28 -9.39
CA GLY A 259 -6.87 12.67 -8.41
C GLY A 259 -7.49 12.99 -7.05
N ILE A 260 -8.54 13.83 -7.03
CA ILE A 260 -9.27 14.13 -5.78
C ILE A 260 -9.95 12.86 -5.24
N GLY A 261 -10.65 12.10 -6.10
CA GLY A 261 -11.30 10.86 -5.68
C GLY A 261 -10.31 9.81 -5.17
N GLY A 262 -9.18 9.65 -5.86
CA GLY A 262 -8.09 8.75 -5.45
C GLY A 262 -7.47 9.15 -4.12
N PHE A 263 -7.25 10.45 -3.87
CA PHE A 263 -6.79 10.95 -2.58
C PHE A 263 -7.77 10.61 -1.46
N ILE A 264 -9.07 10.91 -1.64
CA ILE A 264 -10.10 10.60 -0.62
C ILE A 264 -10.14 9.10 -0.32
N VAL A 265 -10.10 8.26 -1.36
CA VAL A 265 -10.07 6.79 -1.18
C VAL A 265 -8.78 6.36 -0.49
N GLY A 266 -7.63 6.95 -0.84
CA GLY A 266 -6.34 6.66 -0.22
C GLY A 266 -6.28 6.98 1.27
N VAL A 267 -6.92 8.07 1.71
CA VAL A 267 -7.01 8.45 3.15
C VAL A 267 -7.84 7.43 3.95
N LEU A 268 -8.72 6.68 3.31
CA LEU A 268 -9.52 5.66 4.02
C LEU A 268 -8.64 4.43 4.33
N PRO A 269 -8.52 4.05 5.61
CA PRO A 269 -7.72 2.89 6.01
C PRO A 269 -8.09 1.62 5.24
N GLY A 270 -7.10 0.97 4.66
CA GLY A 270 -7.29 -0.31 3.97
C GLY A 270 -7.84 -0.23 2.55
N ALA A 271 -8.32 0.92 2.08
CA ALA A 271 -8.89 1.09 0.74
C ALA A 271 -7.86 0.82 -0.38
N GLY A 272 -6.70 1.39 -0.22
CA GLY A 272 -5.56 1.19 -1.12
C GLY A 272 -5.79 1.62 -2.56
N ALA A 273 -4.74 1.52 -3.36
CA ALA A 273 -4.75 1.92 -4.77
C ALA A 273 -5.66 1.04 -5.64
N THR A 274 -5.88 -0.22 -5.27
CA THR A 274 -6.73 -1.15 -6.02
C THR A 274 -8.18 -0.69 -6.11
N LEU A 275 -8.75 -0.27 -4.98
CA LEU A 275 -10.13 0.25 -4.97
C LEU A 275 -10.21 1.60 -5.68
N ALA A 276 -9.23 2.48 -5.44
CA ALA A 276 -9.18 3.79 -6.07
C ALA A 276 -9.18 3.68 -7.61
N SER A 277 -8.34 2.80 -8.17
CA SER A 277 -8.24 2.56 -9.61
C SER A 277 -9.53 1.98 -10.20
N ALA A 278 -10.14 1.00 -9.52
CA ALA A 278 -11.38 0.37 -9.97
C ALA A 278 -12.57 1.36 -9.94
N LEU A 279 -12.68 2.18 -8.91
CA LEU A 279 -13.71 3.21 -8.81
C LEU A 279 -13.54 4.28 -9.88
N ALA A 280 -12.31 4.77 -10.09
CA ALA A 280 -12.00 5.77 -11.10
C ALA A 280 -12.35 5.25 -12.52
N TYR A 281 -11.89 4.05 -12.86
CA TYR A 281 -12.21 3.43 -14.15
C TYR A 281 -13.71 3.25 -14.35
N SER A 282 -14.40 2.70 -13.35
CA SER A 282 -15.84 2.42 -13.44
C SER A 282 -16.67 3.71 -13.54
N THR A 283 -16.29 4.75 -12.82
CA THR A 283 -16.96 6.06 -12.83
C THR A 283 -16.79 6.74 -14.17
N GLU A 284 -15.57 6.81 -14.70
CA GLU A 284 -15.31 7.44 -16.01
C GLU A 284 -15.94 6.64 -17.15
N LYS A 285 -15.97 5.31 -17.08
CA LYS A 285 -16.68 4.47 -18.04
C LYS A 285 -18.19 4.76 -18.04
N ARG A 286 -18.82 4.95 -16.88
CA ARG A 286 -20.24 5.31 -16.77
C ARG A 286 -20.51 6.72 -17.31
N MET A 287 -19.63 7.68 -17.00
CA MET A 287 -19.76 9.07 -17.47
C MET A 287 -19.56 9.20 -18.97
N ALA A 288 -18.69 8.36 -19.57
CA ALA A 288 -18.47 8.36 -21.01
C ALA A 288 -19.65 7.78 -21.82
N GLY A 289 -20.53 7.00 -21.20
CA GLY A 289 -21.71 6.43 -21.85
C GLY A 289 -21.40 5.61 -23.11
N ALA A 290 -22.22 5.74 -24.14
CA ALA A 290 -22.08 5.03 -25.40
C ALA A 290 -20.88 5.50 -26.25
N ASP A 291 -20.38 6.71 -26.03
CA ASP A 291 -19.23 7.27 -26.77
C ASP A 291 -17.87 6.80 -26.25
N GLY A 292 -17.87 6.02 -25.15
CA GLY A 292 -16.68 5.48 -24.54
C GLY A 292 -16.19 4.19 -25.21
N GLN A 293 -14.94 4.17 -25.64
CA GLN A 293 -14.30 2.95 -26.15
C GLN A 293 -13.47 2.23 -25.08
N PHE A 294 -13.96 2.23 -23.83
CA PHE A 294 -13.32 1.58 -22.71
C PHE A 294 -13.14 0.07 -22.94
N GLY A 295 -11.92 -0.42 -22.65
CA GLY A 295 -11.51 -1.79 -22.98
C GLY A 295 -10.99 -1.98 -24.40
N LYS A 296 -10.95 -0.92 -25.23
CA LYS A 296 -10.47 -0.96 -26.61
C LYS A 296 -9.31 0.01 -26.89
N GLY A 297 -8.70 0.54 -25.84
CA GLY A 297 -7.60 1.51 -25.95
C GLY A 297 -8.04 2.97 -25.85
N ASP A 298 -9.05 3.27 -25.04
CA ASP A 298 -9.47 4.64 -24.74
C ASP A 298 -8.48 5.30 -23.80
N ILE A 299 -7.98 6.48 -24.17
CA ILE A 299 -7.02 7.25 -23.34
C ILE A 299 -7.61 7.62 -21.98
N ARG A 300 -8.93 7.76 -21.88
CA ARG A 300 -9.64 8.06 -20.63
C ARG A 300 -9.62 6.86 -19.69
N GLY A 301 -9.80 5.65 -20.25
CA GLY A 301 -9.73 4.39 -19.52
C GLY A 301 -8.33 4.05 -19.01
N LEU A 302 -7.29 4.64 -19.62
CA LEU A 302 -5.93 4.56 -19.11
C LEU A 302 -5.65 5.65 -18.05
N ALA A 303 -6.03 6.90 -18.32
CA ALA A 303 -5.69 8.04 -17.46
C ALA A 303 -6.38 7.97 -16.09
N ALA A 304 -7.65 7.56 -16.04
CA ALA A 304 -8.45 7.54 -14.82
C ALA A 304 -7.85 6.64 -13.71
N PRO A 305 -7.59 5.34 -13.95
CA PRO A 305 -6.99 4.48 -12.93
C PRO A 305 -5.58 4.93 -12.55
N GLU A 306 -4.77 5.36 -13.52
CA GLU A 306 -3.40 5.77 -13.26
C GLU A 306 -3.32 7.01 -12.35
N THR A 307 -4.19 7.99 -12.58
CA THR A 307 -4.29 9.15 -11.69
C THR A 307 -4.74 8.76 -10.29
N ALA A 308 -5.73 7.87 -10.19
CA ALA A 308 -6.27 7.43 -8.91
C ALA A 308 -5.24 6.60 -8.12
N ILE A 309 -4.43 5.77 -8.79
CA ILE A 309 -3.32 5.02 -8.17
C ILE A 309 -2.33 6.00 -7.55
N GLY A 310 -1.77 6.93 -8.35
CA GLY A 310 -0.80 7.91 -7.85
C GLY A 310 -1.33 8.75 -6.69
N ALA A 311 -2.60 9.18 -6.79
CA ALA A 311 -3.25 9.93 -5.72
C ALA A 311 -3.49 9.11 -4.45
N SER A 312 -3.91 7.85 -4.59
CA SER A 312 -4.18 6.98 -3.45
C SER A 312 -2.91 6.59 -2.69
N CYS A 313 -1.78 6.44 -3.37
CA CYS A 313 -0.50 6.14 -2.73
C CYS A 313 -0.06 7.25 -1.78
N CYS A 314 -0.10 8.50 -2.22
CA CYS A 314 0.17 9.65 -1.36
C CYS A 314 -0.92 9.81 -0.29
N GLY A 315 -2.20 9.59 -0.64
CA GLY A 315 -3.33 9.66 0.29
C GLY A 315 -3.20 8.67 1.45
N ALA A 316 -2.71 7.44 1.19
CA ALA A 316 -2.53 6.41 2.20
C ALA A 316 -1.46 6.74 3.26
N MET A 317 -0.58 7.69 2.99
CA MET A 317 0.39 8.17 3.97
C MET A 317 -0.23 9.12 4.98
N VAL A 318 -1.38 9.75 4.68
CA VAL A 318 -2.06 10.67 5.62
C VAL A 318 -2.44 9.95 6.91
N PRO A 319 -3.28 8.90 6.91
CA PRO A 319 -3.63 8.20 8.15
C PRO A 319 -2.41 7.54 8.82
N MET A 320 -1.42 7.09 8.05
CA MET A 320 -0.17 6.56 8.58
C MET A 320 0.54 7.59 9.47
N LEU A 321 0.71 8.80 9.01
CA LEU A 321 1.44 9.85 9.75
C LEU A 321 0.60 10.49 10.84
N THR A 322 -0.72 10.66 10.62
CA THR A 322 -1.58 11.42 11.53
C THR A 322 -2.25 10.58 12.60
N LEU A 323 -2.58 9.34 12.30
CA LEU A 323 -3.32 8.42 13.18
C LEU A 323 -2.52 7.19 13.60
N GLY A 324 -1.36 6.96 12.97
CA GLY A 324 -0.61 5.71 13.15
C GLY A 324 -1.31 4.47 12.57
N VAL A 325 -2.31 4.68 11.72
CA VAL A 325 -3.08 3.61 11.09
C VAL A 325 -2.75 3.55 9.60
N PRO A 326 -2.33 2.39 9.07
CA PRO A 326 -1.93 2.31 7.68
C PRO A 326 -3.14 2.44 6.72
N GLY A 327 -2.98 3.23 5.66
CA GLY A 327 -3.95 3.38 4.59
C GLY A 327 -3.88 2.24 3.55
N SER A 328 -2.74 1.54 3.47
CA SER A 328 -2.48 0.44 2.52
C SER A 328 -1.51 -0.59 3.11
N GLY A 329 -1.36 -1.75 2.44
CA GLY A 329 -0.35 -2.73 2.85
C GLY A 329 1.08 -2.18 2.81
N THR A 330 1.39 -1.30 1.87
CA THR A 330 2.72 -0.69 1.76
C THR A 330 2.97 0.30 2.90
N THR A 331 1.98 1.14 3.24
CA THR A 331 2.11 2.05 4.39
C THR A 331 2.15 1.30 5.73
N ALA A 332 1.56 0.09 5.80
CA ALA A 332 1.76 -0.81 6.94
C ALA A 332 3.24 -1.21 7.10
N VAL A 333 3.89 -1.57 6.00
CA VAL A 333 5.33 -1.87 5.99
C VAL A 333 6.15 -0.63 6.40
N MET A 334 5.75 0.56 5.97
CA MET A 334 6.43 1.81 6.36
C MET A 334 6.25 2.14 7.86
N ILE A 335 5.10 1.82 8.46
CA ILE A 335 4.91 1.93 9.92
C ILE A 335 5.93 1.05 10.65
N GLY A 336 6.12 -0.19 10.19
CA GLY A 336 7.13 -1.07 10.76
C GLY A 336 8.56 -0.54 10.59
N ALA A 337 8.86 0.18 9.51
CA ALA A 337 10.15 0.87 9.38
C ALA A 337 10.30 1.98 10.43
N LEU A 338 9.25 2.78 10.69
CA LEU A 338 9.27 3.80 11.75
C LEU A 338 9.54 3.18 13.12
N THR A 339 8.92 2.04 13.43
CA THR A 339 9.13 1.34 14.71
C THR A 339 10.57 0.84 14.90
N LEU A 340 11.24 0.43 13.82
CA LEU A 340 12.68 0.07 13.86
C LEU A 340 13.58 1.25 14.25
N TYR A 341 13.17 2.46 13.90
CA TYR A 341 13.84 3.70 14.29
C TYR A 341 13.34 4.25 15.65
N ASN A 342 12.55 3.48 16.41
CA ASN A 342 11.91 3.88 17.65
C ASN A 342 11.01 5.13 17.51
N ILE A 343 10.45 5.34 16.32
CA ILE A 343 9.54 6.44 16.04
C ILE A 343 8.10 5.92 16.05
N THR A 344 7.28 6.50 16.92
CA THR A 344 5.86 6.15 17.00
C THR A 344 5.05 7.01 16.04
N PRO A 345 4.42 6.41 14.98
CA PRO A 345 3.54 7.14 14.11
C PRO A 345 2.28 7.58 14.85
N GLY A 346 1.70 8.69 14.45
CA GLY A 346 0.50 9.22 15.07
C GLY A 346 0.50 10.76 15.19
N PRO A 347 -0.48 11.35 15.90
CA PRO A 347 -0.70 12.79 15.86
C PRO A 347 0.47 13.60 16.46
N LEU A 348 1.17 13.05 17.45
CA LEU A 348 2.32 13.70 18.08
C LEU A 348 3.55 13.71 17.16
N LEU A 349 3.58 12.89 16.11
CA LEU A 349 4.70 12.84 15.17
C LEU A 349 4.95 14.20 14.48
N PHE A 350 3.88 14.95 14.19
CA PHE A 350 3.97 16.29 13.61
C PHE A 350 4.61 17.32 14.55
N GLN A 351 4.55 17.08 15.88
CA GLN A 351 5.11 17.96 16.89
C GLN A 351 6.52 17.53 17.30
N ASN A 352 6.73 16.22 17.48
CA ASN A 352 7.97 15.67 17.99
C ASN A 352 9.05 15.58 16.90
N GLU A 353 8.64 15.23 15.65
CA GLU A 353 9.56 14.99 14.53
C GLU A 353 9.11 15.76 13.27
N PRO A 354 9.01 17.10 13.34
CA PRO A 354 8.51 17.89 12.19
C PRO A 354 9.40 17.79 10.97
N GLU A 355 10.71 17.70 11.13
CA GLU A 355 11.67 17.58 10.00
C GLU A 355 11.47 16.28 9.22
N LEU A 356 11.22 15.17 9.94
CA LEU A 356 10.94 13.88 9.35
C LEU A 356 9.64 13.92 8.53
N VAL A 357 8.56 14.43 9.12
CA VAL A 357 7.24 14.47 8.47
C VAL A 357 7.25 15.39 7.26
N TRP A 358 7.72 16.62 7.43
CA TRP A 358 7.73 17.60 6.34
C TRP A 358 8.79 17.29 5.28
N GLY A 359 9.92 16.69 5.69
CA GLY A 359 10.93 16.13 4.79
C GLY A 359 10.36 15.04 3.90
N LEU A 360 9.58 14.10 4.49
CA LEU A 360 8.86 13.07 3.74
C LEU A 360 7.86 13.70 2.75
N ILE A 361 7.01 14.63 3.21
CA ILE A 361 6.01 15.29 2.34
C ILE A 361 6.70 16.03 1.17
N ALA A 362 7.76 16.77 1.44
CA ALA A 362 8.53 17.47 0.40
C ALA A 362 9.18 16.47 -0.58
N SER A 363 9.70 15.35 -0.07
CA SER A 363 10.31 14.32 -0.89
C SER A 363 9.33 13.66 -1.87
N LEU A 364 8.03 13.60 -1.54
CA LEU A 364 7.00 13.08 -2.46
C LEU A 364 6.87 13.96 -3.71
N PHE A 365 6.94 15.29 -3.58
CA PHE A 365 6.97 16.19 -4.75
C PHE A 365 8.21 15.93 -5.62
N ILE A 366 9.37 15.80 -4.98
CA ILE A 366 10.66 15.60 -5.65
C ILE A 366 10.68 14.22 -6.34
N ALA A 367 10.35 13.15 -5.62
CA ALA A 367 10.34 11.80 -6.15
C ALA A 367 9.34 11.65 -7.32
N ASN A 368 8.14 12.25 -7.20
CA ASN A 368 7.14 12.23 -8.24
C ASN A 368 7.63 12.95 -9.51
N PHE A 369 8.30 14.10 -9.36
CA PHE A 369 8.93 14.81 -10.48
C PHE A 369 10.07 13.99 -11.10
N MET A 370 10.95 13.40 -10.27
CA MET A 370 12.02 12.52 -10.74
C MET A 370 11.45 11.35 -11.56
N LEU A 371 10.38 10.72 -11.08
CA LEU A 371 9.72 9.60 -11.78
C LEU A 371 9.16 10.01 -13.13
N LEU A 372 8.55 11.19 -13.24
CA LEU A 372 8.07 11.70 -14.52
C LEU A 372 9.23 11.91 -15.50
N VAL A 373 10.33 12.53 -15.04
CA VAL A 373 11.50 12.82 -15.87
C VAL A 373 12.24 11.55 -16.28
N LEU A 374 12.37 10.58 -15.37
CA LEU A 374 13.12 9.35 -15.62
C LEU A 374 12.33 8.34 -16.48
N ASN A 375 11.04 8.17 -16.22
CA ASN A 375 10.29 7.07 -16.84
C ASN A 375 10.14 7.22 -18.36
N VAL A 376 9.99 8.45 -18.87
CA VAL A 376 9.80 8.66 -20.31
C VAL A 376 11.06 8.32 -21.12
N PRO A 377 12.25 8.83 -20.82
CA PRO A 377 13.45 8.47 -21.59
C PRO A 377 13.97 7.06 -21.33
N MET A 378 13.71 6.50 -20.15
CA MET A 378 14.20 5.17 -19.76
C MET A 378 13.30 4.01 -20.21
N ILE A 379 12.20 4.25 -20.93
CA ILE A 379 11.29 3.20 -21.42
C ILE A 379 12.04 2.07 -22.11
N LYS A 380 13.01 2.39 -22.99
CA LYS A 380 13.83 1.39 -23.70
C LYS A 380 14.70 0.54 -22.76
N LEU A 381 15.18 1.11 -21.68
CA LEU A 381 15.95 0.38 -20.66
C LEU A 381 15.04 -0.55 -19.88
N PHE A 382 13.89 -0.06 -19.46
CA PHE A 382 12.92 -0.83 -18.68
C PHE A 382 12.36 -2.03 -19.49
N THR A 383 12.14 -1.87 -20.79
CA THR A 383 11.74 -3.01 -21.65
C THR A 383 12.78 -4.12 -21.72
N ARG A 384 14.08 -3.78 -21.58
CA ARG A 384 15.15 -4.80 -21.49
C ARG A 384 15.17 -5.51 -20.14
N ILE A 385 14.82 -4.82 -19.07
CA ILE A 385 14.74 -5.39 -17.71
C ILE A 385 13.60 -6.42 -17.63
N LEU A 386 12.49 -6.20 -18.34
CA LEU A 386 11.40 -7.18 -18.44
C LEU A 386 11.83 -8.54 -19.03
N ALA A 387 12.94 -8.58 -19.73
CA ALA A 387 13.48 -9.80 -20.29
C ALA A 387 14.37 -10.61 -19.31
N VAL A 388 14.59 -10.11 -18.09
CA VAL A 388 15.36 -10.82 -17.05
C VAL A 388 14.59 -12.08 -16.62
N PRO A 389 15.20 -13.27 -16.73
CA PRO A 389 14.52 -14.51 -16.44
C PRO A 389 14.33 -14.73 -14.93
N ASN A 390 13.26 -15.41 -14.54
CA ASN A 390 12.93 -15.69 -13.14
C ASN A 390 14.03 -16.45 -12.38
N TRP A 391 14.81 -17.28 -13.07
CA TRP A 391 15.90 -18.03 -12.46
C TRP A 391 17.02 -17.11 -11.93
N ALA A 392 17.17 -15.90 -12.47
CA ALA A 392 18.13 -14.91 -11.99
C ALA A 392 17.52 -14.00 -10.90
N LEU A 393 16.21 -13.73 -10.97
CA LEU A 393 15.51 -12.87 -10.01
C LEU A 393 15.35 -13.55 -8.65
N ALA A 394 14.91 -14.80 -8.62
CA ALA A 394 14.65 -15.51 -7.37
C ALA A 394 15.88 -15.60 -6.45
N PRO A 395 17.09 -16.01 -6.92
CA PRO A 395 18.30 -15.99 -6.10
C PRO A 395 18.70 -14.57 -5.65
N ALA A 396 18.57 -13.56 -6.52
CA ALA A 396 18.91 -12.19 -6.16
C ALA A 396 18.05 -11.67 -5.01
N ILE A 397 16.73 -11.88 -5.09
CA ILE A 397 15.80 -11.53 -4.01
C ILE A 397 16.14 -12.31 -2.74
N ALA A 398 16.43 -13.62 -2.85
CA ALA A 398 16.75 -14.46 -1.70
C ALA A 398 18.01 -13.97 -0.96
N ILE A 399 19.07 -13.63 -1.70
CA ILE A 399 20.32 -13.12 -1.12
C ILE A 399 20.10 -11.79 -0.42
N ILE A 400 19.44 -10.83 -1.08
CA ILE A 400 19.17 -9.51 -0.48
C ILE A 400 18.28 -9.66 0.76
N THR A 401 17.27 -10.51 0.71
CA THR A 401 16.35 -10.76 1.84
C THR A 401 17.08 -11.41 3.01
N ALA A 402 17.93 -12.41 2.76
CA ALA A 402 18.68 -13.08 3.81
C ALA A 402 19.70 -12.14 4.47
N ILE A 403 20.45 -11.38 3.67
CA ILE A 403 21.39 -10.37 4.17
C ILE A 403 20.62 -9.33 5.00
N GLY A 404 19.46 -8.89 4.51
CA GLY A 404 18.63 -7.90 5.16
C GLY A 404 18.15 -8.34 6.55
N VAL A 405 17.62 -9.55 6.68
CA VAL A 405 17.19 -10.08 7.99
C VAL A 405 18.38 -10.26 8.92
N TYR A 406 19.48 -10.81 8.44
CA TYR A 406 20.67 -11.04 9.25
C TYR A 406 21.30 -9.71 9.74
N ALA A 407 21.25 -8.65 8.93
CA ALA A 407 21.79 -7.35 9.29
C ALA A 407 21.07 -6.66 10.46
N VAL A 408 19.81 -7.01 10.73
CA VAL A 408 19.02 -6.38 11.82
C VAL A 408 19.38 -6.95 13.20
N HIS A 409 19.47 -8.29 13.35
CA HIS A 409 19.68 -8.93 14.66
C HIS A 409 20.84 -9.93 14.69
N ALA A 410 21.49 -10.20 13.58
CA ALA A 410 22.61 -11.13 13.44
C ALA A 410 22.34 -12.55 13.97
N THR A 411 21.06 -13.02 13.91
CA THR A 411 20.69 -14.36 14.38
C THR A 411 20.30 -15.29 13.24
N THR A 412 20.77 -16.54 13.29
CA THR A 412 20.38 -17.59 12.35
C THR A 412 18.94 -18.05 12.58
N PHE A 413 18.41 -17.89 13.79
CA PHE A 413 17.03 -18.21 14.12
C PHE A 413 16.05 -17.37 13.31
N ASP A 414 16.31 -16.07 13.14
CA ASP A 414 15.46 -15.16 12.36
C ASP A 414 15.42 -15.56 10.87
N LEU A 415 16.51 -16.09 10.33
CA LEU A 415 16.50 -16.65 8.97
C LEU A 415 15.60 -17.87 8.85
N LEU A 416 15.66 -18.79 9.82
CA LEU A 416 14.78 -19.97 9.84
C LEU A 416 13.30 -19.58 10.03
N LEU A 417 13.05 -18.64 10.94
CA LEU A 417 11.71 -18.11 11.18
C LEU A 417 11.16 -17.41 9.92
N MET A 418 11.98 -16.61 9.22
CA MET A 418 11.63 -15.99 7.96
C MET A 418 11.21 -17.02 6.90
N VAL A 419 11.96 -18.13 6.76
CA VAL A 419 11.60 -19.20 5.84
C VAL A 419 10.30 -19.87 6.25
N ALA A 420 10.08 -20.15 7.53
CA ALA A 420 8.84 -20.74 8.03
C ALA A 420 7.63 -19.82 7.75
N VAL A 421 7.76 -18.53 8.03
CA VAL A 421 6.76 -17.51 7.70
C VAL A 421 6.55 -17.41 6.19
N GLY A 422 7.61 -17.57 5.40
CA GLY A 422 7.53 -17.59 3.94
C GLY A 422 6.73 -18.77 3.39
N ILE A 423 6.90 -19.95 3.96
CA ILE A 423 6.09 -21.14 3.64
C ILE A 423 4.63 -20.90 4.02
N LEU A 424 4.37 -20.29 5.19
CA LEU A 424 3.02 -19.90 5.59
C LEU A 424 2.40 -18.93 4.57
N GLY A 425 3.14 -17.88 4.18
CA GLY A 425 2.71 -16.91 3.18
C GLY A 425 2.41 -17.55 1.82
N TYR A 426 3.26 -18.47 1.37
CA TYR A 426 3.04 -19.24 0.15
C TYR A 426 1.77 -20.10 0.24
N ALA A 427 1.57 -20.84 1.33
CA ALA A 427 0.36 -21.64 1.56
C ALA A 427 -0.91 -20.75 1.59
N MET A 428 -0.86 -19.61 2.25
CA MET A 428 -1.95 -18.65 2.28
C MET A 428 -2.31 -18.16 0.87
N ARG A 429 -1.32 -17.80 0.06
CA ARG A 429 -1.56 -17.38 -1.35
C ARG A 429 -2.18 -18.50 -2.18
N LYS A 430 -1.72 -19.74 -2.01
CA LYS A 430 -2.33 -20.92 -2.68
C LYS A 430 -3.77 -21.17 -2.28
N LEU A 431 -4.12 -20.85 -1.06
CA LEU A 431 -5.46 -20.92 -0.53
C LEU A 431 -6.28 -19.64 -0.77
N ASP A 432 -5.75 -18.69 -1.55
CA ASP A 432 -6.36 -17.37 -1.83
C ASP A 432 -6.64 -16.53 -0.56
N PHE A 433 -5.79 -16.58 0.43
CA PHE A 433 -5.81 -15.65 1.55
C PHE A 433 -4.98 -14.41 1.23
N PRO A 434 -5.49 -13.21 1.47
CA PRO A 434 -4.69 -11.99 1.29
C PRO A 434 -3.67 -11.83 2.43
N LEU A 435 -2.42 -11.49 2.10
CA LEU A 435 -1.34 -11.33 3.08
C LEU A 435 -1.35 -9.97 3.78
N SER A 436 -1.79 -8.90 3.10
CA SER A 436 -1.81 -7.55 3.67
C SER A 436 -2.64 -7.41 4.94
N PRO A 437 -3.83 -8.05 5.07
CA PRO A 437 -4.59 -8.05 6.31
C PRO A 437 -3.89 -8.74 7.48
N LEU A 438 -3.12 -9.82 7.22
CA LEU A 438 -2.32 -10.46 8.25
C LEU A 438 -1.26 -9.49 8.79
N LEU A 439 -0.53 -8.84 7.89
CA LEU A 439 0.46 -7.84 8.26
C LEU A 439 -0.16 -6.70 9.07
N LEU A 440 -1.33 -6.22 8.64
CA LEU A 440 -2.06 -5.17 9.34
C LEU A 440 -2.49 -5.59 10.74
N GLY A 441 -3.04 -6.80 10.87
CA GLY A 441 -3.39 -7.38 12.17
C GLY A 441 -2.18 -7.48 13.09
N PHE A 442 -1.02 -7.88 12.55
CA PHE A 442 0.22 -7.96 13.33
C PHE A 442 0.67 -6.59 13.85
N ILE A 443 0.68 -5.56 13.00
CA ILE A 443 1.11 -4.20 13.39
C ILE A 443 0.14 -3.59 14.39
N LEU A 444 -1.16 -3.70 14.11
CA LEU A 444 -2.19 -3.09 14.96
C LEU A 444 -2.37 -3.85 16.28
N GLY A 445 -2.04 -5.15 16.33
CA GLY A 445 -2.32 -6.01 17.47
C GLY A 445 -1.70 -5.50 18.78
N GLY A 446 -0.42 -5.16 18.74
CA GLY A 446 0.26 -4.59 19.91
C GLY A 446 -0.33 -3.25 20.37
N HIS A 447 -0.66 -2.36 19.43
CA HIS A 447 -1.29 -1.08 19.74
C HIS A 447 -2.72 -1.26 20.26
N MET A 448 -3.51 -2.15 19.63
CA MET A 448 -4.87 -2.46 20.08
C MET A 448 -4.89 -2.99 21.51
N GLU A 449 -3.98 -3.90 21.86
CA GLU A 449 -3.86 -4.43 23.20
C GLU A 449 -3.49 -3.33 24.21
N GLN A 450 -2.50 -2.51 23.88
CA GLN A 450 -2.07 -1.41 24.76
C GLN A 450 -3.18 -0.39 24.98
N ASP A 451 -3.86 0.05 23.92
CA ASP A 451 -4.90 1.06 24.03
C ASP A 451 -6.15 0.52 24.73
N LEU A 452 -6.53 -0.75 24.50
CA LEU A 452 -7.60 -1.39 25.25
C LEU A 452 -7.28 -1.45 26.75
N ARG A 453 -6.06 -1.89 27.10
CA ARG A 453 -5.63 -1.96 28.50
C ARG A 453 -5.57 -0.59 29.17
N ARG A 454 -5.06 0.44 28.47
CA ARG A 454 -5.05 1.84 28.94
C ARG A 454 -6.46 2.36 29.17
N ALA A 455 -7.38 2.14 28.22
CA ALA A 455 -8.76 2.53 28.36
C ALA A 455 -9.41 1.88 29.60
N LEU A 456 -9.25 0.57 29.75
CA LEU A 456 -9.79 -0.15 30.91
C LEU A 456 -9.13 0.28 32.24
N SER A 457 -7.84 0.62 32.24
CA SER A 457 -7.17 1.15 33.45
C SER A 457 -7.75 2.50 33.85
N ILE A 458 -8.09 3.36 32.91
CA ILE A 458 -8.70 4.68 33.19
C ILE A 458 -10.10 4.51 33.75
N SER A 459 -10.86 3.50 33.36
CA SER A 459 -12.23 3.24 33.81
C SER A 459 -12.33 2.26 34.98
N ASN A 460 -11.22 1.88 35.61
CA ASN A 460 -11.19 0.84 36.64
C ASN A 460 -11.79 -0.52 36.21
N GLY A 461 -11.66 -0.85 34.93
CA GLY A 461 -12.15 -2.10 34.35
C GLY A 461 -13.55 -2.03 33.73
N GLU A 462 -14.20 -0.86 33.71
CA GLU A 462 -15.52 -0.71 33.11
C GLU A 462 -15.43 -0.60 31.59
N LEU A 463 -16.21 -1.43 30.88
CA LEU A 463 -16.24 -1.44 29.41
C LEU A 463 -16.96 -0.24 28.82
N GLU A 464 -17.73 0.51 29.61
CA GLU A 464 -18.48 1.69 29.14
C GLU A 464 -17.57 2.76 28.52
N ILE A 465 -16.29 2.83 28.91
CA ILE A 465 -15.32 3.75 28.35
C ILE A 465 -15.16 3.60 26.84
N LEU A 466 -15.35 2.38 26.30
CA LEU A 466 -15.19 2.12 24.87
C LEU A 466 -16.22 2.84 23.99
N TRP A 467 -17.33 3.31 24.57
CA TRP A 467 -18.37 4.09 23.88
C TRP A 467 -18.83 5.31 24.65
N SER A 468 -18.04 5.79 25.58
CA SER A 468 -18.36 6.95 26.40
C SER A 468 -18.33 8.27 25.64
N SER A 469 -17.42 8.40 24.66
CA SER A 469 -17.26 9.63 23.87
C SER A 469 -18.06 9.60 22.57
N GLY A 470 -18.43 10.80 22.06
CA GLY A 470 -19.12 10.93 20.77
C GLY A 470 -18.26 10.43 19.59
N ILE A 471 -16.94 10.56 19.67
CA ILE A 471 -15.99 10.07 18.67
C ILE A 471 -16.01 8.53 18.64
N ALA A 472 -15.91 7.89 19.83
CA ALA A 472 -15.97 6.45 19.94
C ALA A 472 -17.31 5.90 19.46
N GLN A 473 -18.44 6.51 19.85
CA GLN A 473 -19.78 6.13 19.39
C GLN A 473 -19.91 6.22 17.86
N GLY A 474 -19.42 7.31 17.26
CA GLY A 474 -19.41 7.48 15.79
C GLY A 474 -18.57 6.41 15.09
N THR A 475 -17.40 6.08 15.64
CA THR A 475 -16.50 5.04 15.10
C THR A 475 -17.14 3.66 15.19
N TRP A 476 -17.77 3.31 16.34
CA TRP A 476 -18.48 2.05 16.50
C TRP A 476 -19.74 1.95 15.61
N ALA A 477 -20.45 3.07 15.39
CA ALA A 477 -21.56 3.11 14.45
C ALA A 477 -21.08 2.81 13.01
N LEU A 478 -19.94 3.34 12.60
CA LEU A 478 -19.32 3.02 11.32
C LEU A 478 -18.91 1.55 11.21
N VAL A 479 -18.32 0.97 12.27
CA VAL A 479 -17.99 -0.46 12.34
C VAL A 479 -19.26 -1.31 12.16
N ALA A 480 -20.31 -1.01 12.91
CA ALA A 480 -21.59 -1.71 12.82
C ALA A 480 -22.20 -1.59 11.42
N LEU A 481 -22.16 -0.42 10.82
CA LEU A 481 -22.67 -0.18 9.46
C LEU A 481 -21.89 -1.01 8.42
N MET A 482 -20.54 -1.03 8.51
CA MET A 482 -19.69 -1.81 7.61
C MET A 482 -19.91 -3.31 7.72
N LEU A 483 -20.18 -3.82 8.91
CA LEU A 483 -20.51 -5.23 9.14
C LEU A 483 -21.95 -5.57 8.68
N ALA A 484 -22.90 -4.66 8.89
CA ALA A 484 -24.30 -4.87 8.53
C ALA A 484 -24.54 -4.86 7.01
N LEU A 485 -23.88 -3.98 6.24
CA LEU A 485 -24.10 -3.84 4.81
C LEU A 485 -23.90 -5.12 3.99
N PRO A 486 -22.80 -5.89 4.14
CA PRO A 486 -22.63 -7.17 3.45
C PRO A 486 -23.67 -8.21 3.87
N LEU A 487 -24.01 -8.27 5.16
CA LEU A 487 -25.02 -9.20 5.69
C LEU A 487 -26.40 -8.91 5.10
N LEU A 488 -26.79 -7.63 5.01
CA LEU A 488 -28.05 -7.20 4.39
C LEU A 488 -28.09 -7.53 2.89
N ARG A 489 -26.95 -7.35 2.16
CA ARG A 489 -26.84 -7.73 0.75
C ARG A 489 -26.96 -9.26 0.56
N LEU A 490 -26.32 -10.05 1.40
CA LEU A 490 -26.43 -11.52 1.38
C LEU A 490 -27.85 -11.97 1.68
N TRP A 491 -28.50 -11.37 2.68
CA TRP A 491 -29.88 -11.67 3.04
C TRP A 491 -30.84 -11.33 1.89
N ARG A 492 -30.72 -10.14 1.29
CA ARG A 492 -31.52 -9.75 0.11
C ARG A 492 -31.31 -10.69 -1.09
N ARG A 493 -30.07 -11.09 -1.36
CA ARG A 493 -29.78 -12.07 -2.44
C ARG A 493 -30.37 -13.45 -2.14
N ARG A 494 -30.35 -13.91 -0.90
CA ARG A 494 -30.99 -15.17 -0.48
C ARG A 494 -32.52 -15.08 -0.55
N ALA A 495 -33.10 -13.99 -0.13
CA ALA A 495 -34.54 -13.74 -0.23
C ALA A 495 -35.02 -13.72 -1.70
N ALA A 496 -34.30 -13.01 -2.57
CA ALA A 496 -34.60 -12.97 -4.01
C ALA A 496 -34.49 -14.36 -4.67
N ARG A 497 -33.48 -15.17 -4.31
CA ARG A 497 -33.36 -16.56 -4.80
C ARG A 497 -34.48 -17.47 -4.30
N ARG A 498 -34.97 -17.28 -3.07
CA ARG A 498 -36.12 -18.04 -2.54
C ARG A 498 -37.44 -17.67 -3.22
N GLN A 499 -37.58 -16.43 -3.67
CA GLN A 499 -38.76 -15.99 -4.43
C GLN A 499 -38.74 -16.45 -5.90
N ALA A 500 -37.55 -16.62 -6.48
CA ALA A 500 -37.39 -17.10 -7.87
C ALA A 500 -37.51 -18.64 -7.99
N ALA A 501 -37.28 -19.40 -6.92
CA ALA A 501 -37.32 -20.87 -6.95
C ALA A 501 -38.73 -21.48 -7.20
N PRO A 502 -39.85 -20.89 -6.78
CA PRO A 502 -41.17 -21.45 -7.10
C PRO A 502 -41.62 -21.28 -8.54
N ALA A 503 -41.06 -20.32 -9.28
CA ALA A 503 -41.43 -20.07 -10.69
C ALA A 503 -40.78 -21.09 -11.65
N ALA A 504 -39.65 -21.67 -11.30
CA ALA A 504 -38.92 -22.64 -12.13
C ALA A 504 -39.42 -24.09 -11.98
N LEU A 505 -40.32 -24.35 -11.05
CA LEU A 505 -40.96 -25.68 -10.87
C LEU A 505 -42.40 -25.74 -11.43
N ALA A 506 -42.87 -24.64 -12.07
CA ALA A 506 -44.19 -24.52 -12.66
C ALA A 506 -44.19 -24.51 -14.20
N GLU A 507 -43.01 -24.63 -14.83
CA GLU A 507 -42.79 -24.93 -16.24
C GLU A 507 -42.24 -26.39 -16.38
#